data_105d5c5b40b7c0b71fa6220fb0be45bf
#
_entry.id   105d5c5b40b7c0b71fa6220fb0be45bf
#
_cell.length_a   1.000
_cell.length_b   1.000
_cell.length_c   1.000
_cell.angle_alpha   90.00
_cell.angle_beta   90.00
_cell.angle_gamma   90.00
#
_symmetry.space_group_name_H-M   'P 1'
#
loop_
_entity.id
_entity.type
_entity.pdbx_description
1 polymer ?
#
loop_
_entity_poly.entity_id
_entity_poly.type
_entity_poly.pdbx_seq_one_letter_code
_entity_poly.pdbx_strand_id
1 'polypeptide(L)'
;MRFRGSVAIDLGTVNTLVWVAGRGIVLEEPTAIAIDTAVGKVAAVGDAADALADKEPQDIQVIHPLRDGVIADLDATAAMLHAFLRRTRRFSLARRDALVCVPSGATPVERRSIIAALSVRRPRYNVRLIDEPVAAAAGAGFDLTGGAGGFVVDIGGGTTEVAVVAGWRVVRSQSLRKAGNAMDEAIVQAARSELGLIISQRAARHLKTTLGVTGGAQGSAEVVGLDVAQRSPRSEDVPGKLVAAALEPIVAAIAGSVREMLSEIPAGLAEDVVRGKVRLAGGGALLPGLAHRIETTAGIGTVVVEDPLRCVLRGAAEILERKDKGPQSGPGLRHLGRARSPSGKGLFIPNGAGACPYSSGCLEMAGGSRPAISPPMTAAITGMPTTMNSSCLAGTLDSSDRPSRGLSQA
;
A
#
# COMPACT_ATOMS: atom_id res chain seq x y z
N MET A 1 -33.59 1.72 -13.63
CA MET A 1 -33.50 1.08 -12.29
C MET A 1 -32.44 -0.04 -12.19
N ARG A 2 -31.29 0.07 -12.87
CA ARG A 2 -30.30 -1.05 -12.99
C ARG A 2 -29.16 -1.07 -11.97
N PHE A 3 -29.05 -0.11 -11.03
CA PHE A 3 -27.79 0.14 -10.27
C PHE A 3 -27.91 0.06 -8.75
N ARG A 4 -29.01 -0.38 -8.20
CA ARG A 4 -29.07 -0.61 -6.76
C ARG A 4 -28.05 -1.67 -6.37
N GLY A 5 -26.86 -1.20 -5.96
CA GLY A 5 -25.80 -1.99 -5.36
C GLY A 5 -24.52 -2.17 -6.18
N SER A 6 -24.30 -1.42 -7.27
CA SER A 6 -22.98 -1.32 -7.90
C SER A 6 -22.01 -0.66 -6.92
N VAL A 7 -20.74 -1.09 -6.97
CA VAL A 7 -19.71 -0.64 -6.03
C VAL A 7 -18.51 -0.09 -6.79
N ALA A 8 -17.89 0.96 -6.27
CA ALA A 8 -16.53 1.35 -6.59
C ALA A 8 -15.64 0.99 -5.41
N ILE A 9 -14.45 0.47 -5.69
CA ILE A 9 -13.49 0.02 -4.69
C ILE A 9 -12.14 0.66 -5.02
N ASP A 10 -11.60 1.38 -4.06
CA ASP A 10 -10.22 1.78 -4.03
C ASP A 10 -9.48 0.83 -3.10
N LEU A 11 -8.63 -0.03 -3.69
CA LEU A 11 -7.92 -1.09 -2.97
C LEU A 11 -6.47 -0.66 -2.75
N GLY A 12 -6.27 0.29 -1.84
CA GLY A 12 -4.96 0.81 -1.54
C GLY A 12 -4.12 -0.07 -0.61
N THR A 13 -2.80 0.14 -0.62
CA THR A 13 -1.84 -0.60 0.23
C THR A 13 -2.11 -0.39 1.72
N VAL A 14 -2.54 0.81 2.13
CA VAL A 14 -2.78 1.16 3.54
C VAL A 14 -4.26 1.12 3.89
N ASN A 15 -5.12 1.69 3.05
CA ASN A 15 -6.55 1.74 3.27
C ASN A 15 -7.32 1.17 2.09
N THR A 16 -8.43 0.50 2.37
CA THR A 16 -9.43 0.08 1.41
C THR A 16 -10.69 0.91 1.59
N LEU A 17 -11.15 1.54 0.52
CA LEU A 17 -12.36 2.35 0.52
C LEU A 17 -13.40 1.71 -0.41
N VAL A 18 -14.68 1.75 0.01
CA VAL A 18 -15.80 1.24 -0.79
C VAL A 18 -16.92 2.25 -0.86
N TRP A 19 -17.31 2.58 -2.07
CA TRP A 19 -18.50 3.36 -2.39
C TRP A 19 -19.61 2.47 -2.95
N VAL A 20 -20.86 2.75 -2.60
CA VAL A 20 -22.03 2.00 -3.07
C VAL A 20 -23.03 2.95 -3.69
N ALA A 21 -23.50 2.63 -4.89
CA ALA A 21 -24.51 3.42 -5.61
C ALA A 21 -25.74 3.72 -4.76
N GLY A 22 -26.08 5.02 -4.63
CA GLY A 22 -27.20 5.52 -3.83
C GLY A 22 -26.96 5.51 -2.32
N ARG A 23 -25.71 5.25 -1.85
CA ARG A 23 -25.36 5.28 -0.42
C ARG A 23 -24.09 6.08 -0.13
N GLY A 24 -23.30 6.41 -1.16
CA GLY A 24 -22.02 7.08 -0.98
C GLY A 24 -20.91 6.13 -0.48
N ILE A 25 -19.91 6.69 0.17
CA ILE A 25 -18.81 5.96 0.82
C ILE A 25 -19.37 5.24 2.04
N VAL A 26 -19.22 3.92 2.07
CA VAL A 26 -19.80 3.05 3.10
C VAL A 26 -18.77 2.28 3.90
N LEU A 27 -17.49 2.34 3.47
CA LEU A 27 -16.37 1.72 4.15
C LEU A 27 -15.10 2.51 3.82
N GLU A 28 -14.33 2.78 4.85
CA GLU A 28 -12.98 3.35 4.80
C GLU A 28 -12.23 2.75 5.98
N GLU A 29 -11.43 1.73 5.72
CA GLU A 29 -10.75 0.98 6.76
C GLU A 29 -9.34 0.57 6.30
N PRO A 30 -8.41 0.32 7.25
CA PRO A 30 -7.10 -0.22 6.95
C PRO A 30 -7.16 -1.50 6.13
N THR A 31 -6.24 -1.64 5.18
CA THR A 31 -6.03 -2.86 4.40
C THR A 31 -5.25 -3.87 5.24
N ALA A 32 -5.93 -4.41 6.26
CA ALA A 32 -5.36 -5.32 7.25
C ALA A 32 -6.33 -6.45 7.57
N ILE A 33 -5.78 -7.64 7.83
CA ILE A 33 -6.50 -8.84 8.26
C ILE A 33 -5.71 -9.53 9.37
N ALA A 34 -6.39 -9.90 10.45
CA ALA A 34 -5.84 -10.69 11.53
C ALA A 34 -6.33 -12.14 11.41
N ILE A 35 -5.41 -13.09 11.47
CA ILE A 35 -5.66 -14.52 11.35
C ILE A 35 -5.27 -15.17 12.68
N ASP A 36 -6.19 -15.94 13.24
CA ASP A 36 -5.91 -16.85 14.34
C ASP A 36 -5.12 -18.04 13.78
N THR A 37 -3.86 -18.16 14.19
CA THR A 37 -2.92 -19.17 13.66
C THR A 37 -3.20 -20.58 14.21
N ALA A 38 -3.86 -20.69 15.38
CA ALA A 38 -4.21 -21.96 15.97
C ALA A 38 -5.33 -22.67 15.20
N VAL A 39 -6.27 -21.92 14.64
CA VAL A 39 -7.43 -22.47 13.92
C VAL A 39 -7.48 -22.10 12.42
N GLY A 40 -6.56 -21.26 11.95
CA GLY A 40 -6.50 -20.81 10.55
C GLY A 40 -7.71 -19.98 10.11
N LYS A 41 -8.35 -19.23 11.02
CA LYS A 41 -9.55 -18.46 10.75
C LYS A 41 -9.29 -16.95 10.86
N VAL A 42 -10.08 -16.18 10.10
CA VAL A 42 -10.09 -14.73 10.21
C VAL A 42 -10.63 -14.32 11.57
N ALA A 43 -9.79 -13.68 12.38
CA ALA A 43 -10.14 -13.12 13.69
C ALA A 43 -10.71 -11.70 13.55
N ALA A 44 -10.08 -10.85 12.72
CA ALA A 44 -10.50 -9.47 12.52
C ALA A 44 -10.11 -8.96 11.11
N VAL A 45 -10.71 -7.84 10.67
CA VAL A 45 -10.34 -7.12 9.44
C VAL A 45 -10.45 -5.62 9.68
N GLY A 46 -9.70 -4.84 8.89
CA GLY A 46 -9.74 -3.38 8.94
C GLY A 46 -9.22 -2.83 10.26
N ASP A 47 -9.90 -1.84 10.84
CA ASP A 47 -9.52 -1.18 12.09
C ASP A 47 -9.25 -2.15 13.23
N ALA A 48 -10.10 -3.19 13.35
CA ALA A 48 -9.95 -4.20 14.40
C ALA A 48 -8.69 -5.07 14.22
N ALA A 49 -8.25 -5.30 12.98
CA ALA A 49 -7.01 -6.02 12.70
C ALA A 49 -5.80 -5.09 12.90
N ASP A 50 -5.86 -3.85 12.39
CA ASP A 50 -4.77 -2.87 12.52
C ASP A 50 -4.47 -2.52 13.98
N ALA A 51 -5.49 -2.49 14.84
CA ALA A 51 -5.32 -2.28 16.28
C ALA A 51 -4.52 -3.39 16.97
N LEU A 52 -4.35 -4.56 16.34
CA LEU A 52 -3.57 -5.70 16.85
C LEU A 52 -2.14 -5.72 16.31
N ALA A 53 -1.84 -4.98 15.23
CA ALA A 53 -0.56 -5.07 14.51
C ALA A 53 0.66 -4.80 15.39
N ASP A 54 0.60 -3.76 16.26
CA ASP A 54 1.71 -3.38 17.14
C ASP A 54 1.70 -4.12 18.49
N LYS A 55 0.74 -5.01 18.73
CA LYS A 55 0.56 -5.68 20.03
C LYS A 55 1.03 -7.13 20.03
N GLU A 56 1.23 -7.71 18.85
CA GLU A 56 1.68 -9.09 18.63
C GLU A 56 1.03 -10.10 19.59
N PRO A 57 -0.31 -10.19 19.66
CA PRO A 57 -0.96 -11.12 20.57
C PRO A 57 -0.58 -12.55 20.20
N GLN A 58 -0.43 -13.41 21.21
CA GLN A 58 -0.18 -14.82 20.98
C GLN A 58 -1.29 -15.43 20.11
N ASP A 59 -0.91 -16.27 19.15
CA ASP A 59 -1.80 -16.93 18.19
C ASP A 59 -2.56 -16.01 17.21
N ILE A 60 -2.25 -14.71 17.15
CA ILE A 60 -2.81 -13.79 16.15
C ILE A 60 -1.71 -13.26 15.26
N GLN A 61 -1.84 -13.50 13.97
CA GLN A 61 -0.97 -12.89 12.94
C GLN A 61 -1.73 -11.80 12.19
N VAL A 62 -1.21 -10.57 12.22
CA VAL A 62 -1.73 -9.48 11.39
C VAL A 62 -1.00 -9.44 10.06
N ILE A 63 -1.76 -9.44 8.97
CA ILE A 63 -1.26 -9.43 7.60
C ILE A 63 -1.77 -8.16 6.92
N HIS A 64 -0.85 -7.42 6.28
CA HIS A 64 -1.17 -6.39 5.31
C HIS A 64 -1.04 -7.01 3.91
N PRO A 65 -2.17 -7.42 3.30
CA PRO A 65 -2.15 -8.33 2.15
C PRO A 65 -1.76 -7.64 0.84
N LEU A 66 -1.59 -6.31 0.84
CA LEU A 66 -1.07 -5.53 -0.27
C LEU A 66 0.28 -4.92 0.08
N ARG A 67 1.20 -4.91 -0.90
CA ARG A 67 2.50 -4.23 -0.80
C ARG A 67 2.74 -3.47 -2.10
N ASP A 68 3.11 -2.20 -1.97
CA ASP A 68 3.47 -1.35 -3.11
C ASP A 68 2.40 -1.37 -4.24
N GLY A 69 1.13 -1.27 -3.86
CA GLY A 69 0.00 -1.25 -4.79
C GLY A 69 -0.40 -2.61 -5.39
N VAL A 70 0.28 -3.71 -5.00
CA VAL A 70 0.01 -5.04 -5.54
C VAL A 70 -0.39 -6.04 -4.46
N ILE A 71 -1.16 -7.06 -4.86
CA ILE A 71 -1.56 -8.16 -3.97
C ILE A 71 -0.33 -9.03 -3.69
N ALA A 72 0.09 -9.04 -2.42
CA ALA A 72 1.15 -9.92 -1.92
C ALA A 72 0.59 -11.25 -1.42
N ASP A 73 -0.64 -11.24 -0.88
CA ASP A 73 -1.36 -12.44 -0.44
C ASP A 73 -2.79 -12.43 -0.98
N LEU A 74 -3.06 -13.34 -1.93
CA LEU A 74 -4.34 -13.41 -2.63
C LEU A 74 -5.46 -13.91 -1.72
N ASP A 75 -5.19 -14.91 -0.88
CA ASP A 75 -6.20 -15.52 -0.01
C ASP A 75 -6.59 -14.55 1.12
N ALA A 76 -5.62 -13.90 1.73
CA ALA A 76 -5.84 -12.86 2.72
C ALA A 76 -6.61 -11.68 2.13
N THR A 77 -6.23 -11.21 0.92
CA THR A 77 -6.96 -10.14 0.19
C THR A 77 -8.40 -10.54 -0.08
N ALA A 78 -8.63 -11.75 -0.60
CA ALA A 78 -9.97 -12.24 -0.91
C ALA A 78 -10.83 -12.37 0.36
N ALA A 79 -10.26 -12.86 1.46
CA ALA A 79 -10.95 -13.00 2.74
C ALA A 79 -11.34 -11.63 3.31
N MET A 80 -10.40 -10.66 3.29
CA MET A 80 -10.63 -9.28 3.73
C MET A 80 -11.71 -8.58 2.89
N LEU A 81 -11.56 -8.57 1.57
CA LEU A 81 -12.55 -7.96 0.67
C LEU A 81 -13.93 -8.59 0.83
N HIS A 82 -14.00 -9.91 1.02
CA HIS A 82 -15.25 -10.57 1.29
C HIS A 82 -15.89 -10.11 2.59
N ALA A 83 -15.11 -9.95 3.66
CA ALA A 83 -15.59 -9.43 4.93
C ALA A 83 -16.10 -7.99 4.79
N PHE A 84 -15.34 -7.11 4.14
CA PHE A 84 -15.72 -5.72 3.86
C PHE A 84 -17.01 -5.64 3.04
N LEU A 85 -17.08 -6.34 1.94
CA LEU A 85 -18.24 -6.32 1.06
C LEU A 85 -19.49 -6.95 1.71
N ARG A 86 -19.34 -7.87 2.65
CA ARG A 86 -20.48 -8.37 3.45
C ARG A 86 -21.08 -7.27 4.32
N ARG A 87 -20.27 -6.44 4.96
CA ARG A 87 -20.75 -5.31 5.79
C ARG A 87 -21.50 -4.26 4.97
N THR A 88 -21.14 -4.07 3.70
CA THR A 88 -21.77 -3.08 2.82
C THR A 88 -23.12 -3.54 2.23
N ARG A 89 -23.47 -4.83 2.38
CA ARG A 89 -24.64 -5.43 1.70
C ARG A 89 -25.95 -5.16 2.44
N ARG A 90 -26.96 -4.70 1.68
CA ARG A 90 -28.37 -4.98 1.95
C ARG A 90 -28.80 -6.14 1.06
N PHE A 91 -29.69 -7.02 1.56
CA PHE A 91 -30.20 -8.22 0.90
C PHE A 91 -30.48 -8.01 -0.60
N SER A 92 -29.63 -8.56 -1.46
CA SER A 92 -29.89 -8.66 -2.90
C SER A 92 -29.13 -9.86 -3.45
N LEU A 93 -29.84 -10.74 -4.16
CA LEU A 93 -29.29 -11.91 -4.85
C LEU A 93 -28.79 -11.56 -6.26
N ALA A 94 -29.02 -10.33 -6.75
CA ALA A 94 -28.65 -9.92 -8.09
C ALA A 94 -27.12 -9.77 -8.23
N ARG A 95 -26.62 -10.10 -9.42
CA ARG A 95 -25.23 -9.83 -9.84
C ARG A 95 -25.00 -8.32 -9.84
N ARG A 96 -23.88 -7.86 -9.30
CA ARG A 96 -23.53 -6.45 -9.15
C ARG A 96 -22.32 -6.12 -9.98
N ASP A 97 -22.23 -4.89 -10.45
CA ASP A 97 -21.01 -4.36 -11.06
C ASP A 97 -20.08 -3.85 -9.96
N ALA A 98 -18.79 -4.18 -10.07
CA ALA A 98 -17.72 -3.63 -9.26
C ALA A 98 -16.69 -2.94 -10.17
N LEU A 99 -16.40 -1.68 -9.91
CA LEU A 99 -15.31 -0.94 -10.53
C LEU A 99 -14.18 -0.84 -9.50
N VAL A 100 -13.00 -1.36 -9.83
CA VAL A 100 -11.86 -1.41 -8.91
C VAL A 100 -10.73 -0.59 -9.49
N CYS A 101 -10.19 0.33 -8.70
CA CYS A 101 -9.01 1.10 -9.05
C CYS A 101 -7.77 0.22 -8.97
N VAL A 102 -6.85 0.40 -9.90
CA VAL A 102 -5.58 -0.33 -9.98
C VAL A 102 -4.48 0.61 -10.42
N PRO A 103 -3.24 0.46 -9.92
CA PRO A 103 -2.11 1.25 -10.40
C PRO A 103 -1.95 1.15 -11.91
N SER A 104 -1.55 2.25 -12.56
CA SER A 104 -1.36 2.30 -14.01
C SER A 104 -0.30 1.31 -14.49
N GLY A 105 0.75 1.09 -13.67
CA GLY A 105 1.81 0.13 -13.91
C GLY A 105 1.48 -1.33 -13.58
N ALA A 106 0.24 -1.65 -13.13
CA ALA A 106 -0.13 -3.01 -12.77
C ALA A 106 -0.04 -3.98 -13.95
N THR A 107 0.71 -5.07 -13.77
CA THR A 107 0.90 -6.12 -14.77
C THR A 107 -0.40 -6.88 -15.06
N PRO A 108 -0.50 -7.58 -16.20
CA PRO A 108 -1.66 -8.43 -16.49
C PRO A 108 -1.92 -9.52 -15.43
N VAL A 109 -0.87 -9.99 -14.73
CA VAL A 109 -1.01 -10.97 -13.64
C VAL A 109 -1.64 -10.33 -12.43
N GLU A 110 -1.14 -9.17 -11.99
CA GLU A 110 -1.67 -8.40 -10.87
C GLU A 110 -3.14 -8.00 -11.11
N ARG A 111 -3.48 -7.51 -12.30
CA ARG A 111 -4.87 -7.22 -12.69
C ARG A 111 -5.77 -8.45 -12.60
N ARG A 112 -5.30 -9.63 -13.03
CA ARG A 112 -6.06 -10.89 -12.88
C ARG A 112 -6.21 -11.30 -11.42
N SER A 113 -5.20 -11.09 -10.57
CA SER A 113 -5.26 -11.40 -9.13
C SER A 113 -6.35 -10.59 -8.43
N ILE A 114 -6.51 -9.30 -8.75
CA ILE A 114 -7.59 -8.46 -8.21
C ILE A 114 -8.97 -8.99 -8.62
N ILE A 115 -9.15 -9.36 -9.89
CA ILE A 115 -10.40 -9.97 -10.38
C ILE A 115 -10.65 -11.30 -9.66
N ALA A 116 -9.62 -12.12 -9.47
CA ALA A 116 -9.71 -13.39 -8.77
C ALA A 116 -10.13 -13.20 -7.31
N ALA A 117 -9.50 -12.28 -6.57
CA ALA A 117 -9.82 -11.98 -5.17
C ALA A 117 -11.31 -11.67 -4.96
N LEU A 118 -11.93 -10.93 -5.90
CA LEU A 118 -13.35 -10.60 -5.87
C LEU A 118 -14.28 -11.72 -6.38
N SER A 119 -13.73 -12.71 -7.07
CA SER A 119 -14.50 -13.79 -7.73
C SER A 119 -14.55 -15.07 -6.91
N VAL A 120 -13.63 -15.29 -5.98
CA VAL A 120 -13.46 -16.55 -5.22
C VAL A 120 -14.67 -16.86 -4.33
N ARG A 121 -15.36 -15.86 -3.81
CA ARG A 121 -16.50 -16.05 -2.90
C ARG A 121 -17.73 -15.28 -3.38
N ARG A 122 -18.95 -15.86 -3.17
CA ARG A 122 -20.21 -15.15 -3.47
C ARG A 122 -20.36 -13.89 -2.60
N PRO A 123 -20.89 -12.78 -3.13
CA PRO A 123 -21.63 -12.58 -4.37
C PRO A 123 -20.70 -12.45 -5.57
N ARG A 124 -21.21 -12.92 -6.72
CA ARG A 124 -20.50 -12.74 -7.98
C ARG A 124 -20.61 -11.29 -8.43
N TYR A 125 -19.49 -10.60 -8.45
CA TYR A 125 -19.38 -9.28 -9.05
C TYR A 125 -19.03 -9.41 -10.54
N ASN A 126 -19.53 -8.49 -11.35
CA ASN A 126 -19.00 -8.23 -12.67
C ASN A 126 -17.88 -7.19 -12.48
N VAL A 127 -16.65 -7.67 -12.32
CA VAL A 127 -15.50 -6.83 -11.99
C VAL A 127 -14.98 -6.14 -13.24
N ARG A 128 -14.80 -4.83 -13.16
CA ARG A 128 -14.12 -3.99 -14.13
C ARG A 128 -13.00 -3.26 -13.41
N LEU A 129 -11.86 -3.08 -14.07
CA LEU A 129 -10.73 -2.36 -13.55
C LEU A 129 -10.65 -0.98 -14.21
N ILE A 130 -10.15 -0.01 -13.48
CA ILE A 130 -9.82 1.33 -13.98
C ILE A 130 -8.46 1.72 -13.43
N ASP A 131 -7.67 2.40 -14.26
CA ASP A 131 -6.38 2.91 -13.84
C ASP A 131 -6.57 4.05 -12.81
N GLU A 132 -5.88 3.96 -11.66
CA GLU A 132 -5.95 4.93 -10.57
C GLU A 132 -5.78 6.38 -11.03
N PRO A 133 -4.82 6.72 -11.93
CA PRO A 133 -4.68 8.11 -12.39
C PRO A 133 -5.92 8.65 -13.12
N VAL A 134 -6.67 7.80 -13.84
CA VAL A 134 -7.92 8.22 -14.50
C VAL A 134 -9.00 8.53 -13.47
N ALA A 135 -9.11 7.66 -12.46
CA ALA A 135 -10.03 7.89 -11.36
C ALA A 135 -9.61 9.14 -10.54
N ALA A 136 -8.32 9.27 -10.23
CA ALA A 136 -7.78 10.43 -9.53
C ALA A 136 -8.04 11.74 -10.29
N ALA A 137 -7.83 11.77 -11.60
CA ALA A 137 -8.09 12.95 -12.41
C ALA A 137 -9.57 13.34 -12.44
N ALA A 138 -10.48 12.36 -12.54
CA ALA A 138 -11.92 12.60 -12.44
C ALA A 138 -12.30 13.15 -11.05
N GLY A 139 -11.82 12.49 -9.98
CA GLY A 139 -12.08 12.91 -8.60
C GLY A 139 -11.47 14.27 -8.24
N ALA A 140 -10.35 14.61 -8.89
CA ALA A 140 -9.72 15.92 -8.80
C ALA A 140 -10.49 17.02 -9.54
N GLY A 141 -11.55 16.68 -10.31
CA GLY A 141 -12.42 17.62 -10.99
C GLY A 141 -11.85 18.12 -12.33
N PHE A 142 -10.97 17.34 -12.98
CA PHE A 142 -10.60 17.63 -14.37
C PHE A 142 -11.75 17.27 -15.32
N ASP A 143 -12.02 18.15 -16.27
CA ASP A 143 -12.92 17.80 -17.37
C ASP A 143 -12.14 17.00 -18.42
N LEU A 144 -12.33 15.69 -18.38
CA LEU A 144 -11.69 14.75 -19.30
C LEU A 144 -12.48 14.55 -20.61
N THR A 145 -13.53 15.33 -20.84
CA THR A 145 -14.30 15.30 -22.10
C THR A 145 -13.59 16.10 -23.17
N GLY A 146 -13.87 15.79 -24.44
CA GLY A 146 -13.33 16.57 -25.55
C GLY A 146 -11.81 16.53 -25.76
N GLY A 147 -11.09 15.67 -25.03
CA GLY A 147 -9.63 15.53 -25.16
C GLY A 147 -8.81 16.46 -24.27
N ALA A 148 -9.44 17.27 -23.42
CA ALA A 148 -8.75 18.07 -22.41
C ALA A 148 -7.92 17.19 -21.47
N GLY A 149 -6.76 17.73 -21.04
CA GLY A 149 -5.79 17.03 -20.23
C GLY A 149 -5.74 17.50 -18.77
N GLY A 150 -5.28 16.62 -17.89
CA GLY A 150 -5.01 16.92 -16.49
C GLY A 150 -3.73 16.24 -16.02
N PHE A 151 -2.98 16.93 -15.15
CA PHE A 151 -1.81 16.37 -14.49
C PHE A 151 -2.15 16.05 -13.03
N VAL A 152 -2.08 14.78 -12.67
CA VAL A 152 -2.40 14.30 -11.33
C VAL A 152 -1.21 13.57 -10.73
N VAL A 153 -0.99 13.75 -9.44
CA VAL A 153 -0.03 12.99 -8.62
C VAL A 153 -0.82 12.41 -7.46
N ASP A 154 -0.95 11.10 -7.45
CA ASP A 154 -1.59 10.38 -6.36
C ASP A 154 -0.52 9.77 -5.47
N ILE A 155 -0.43 10.24 -4.22
CA ILE A 155 0.59 9.83 -3.26
C ILE A 155 -0.08 8.97 -2.20
N GLY A 156 -0.08 7.67 -2.43
CA GLY A 156 -0.67 6.67 -1.55
C GLY A 156 0.21 6.24 -0.38
N GLY A 157 -0.10 5.07 0.18
CA GLY A 157 0.73 4.44 1.20
C GLY A 157 1.92 3.68 0.61
N GLY A 158 1.70 2.87 -0.42
CA GLY A 158 2.74 2.04 -1.05
C GLY A 158 3.34 2.65 -2.31
N THR A 159 2.56 3.39 -3.09
CA THR A 159 2.94 3.92 -4.40
C THR A 159 2.65 5.41 -4.52
N THR A 160 3.44 6.08 -5.37
CA THR A 160 3.14 7.40 -5.90
C THR A 160 2.96 7.27 -7.40
N GLU A 161 1.77 7.62 -7.89
CA GLU A 161 1.42 7.65 -9.31
C GLU A 161 1.51 9.09 -9.84
N VAL A 162 2.42 9.32 -10.78
CA VAL A 162 2.55 10.60 -11.50
C VAL A 162 2.01 10.40 -12.90
N ALA A 163 0.97 11.13 -13.30
CA ALA A 163 0.33 10.87 -14.58
C ALA A 163 -0.27 12.11 -15.26
N VAL A 164 -0.25 12.07 -16.59
CA VAL A 164 -1.03 12.95 -17.47
C VAL A 164 -2.18 12.14 -18.05
N VAL A 165 -3.39 12.65 -17.88
CA VAL A 165 -4.63 12.00 -18.31
C VAL A 165 -5.37 12.90 -19.26
N ALA A 166 -5.82 12.38 -20.41
CA ALA A 166 -6.66 13.09 -21.35
C ALA A 166 -7.67 12.14 -22.02
N GLY A 167 -8.88 12.60 -22.29
CA GLY A 167 -9.89 11.81 -22.97
C GLY A 167 -10.22 10.49 -22.24
N TRP A 168 -10.23 10.49 -20.91
CA TRP A 168 -10.45 9.32 -20.05
C TRP A 168 -9.38 8.22 -20.20
N ARG A 169 -8.16 8.57 -20.57
CA ARG A 169 -7.04 7.65 -20.74
C ARG A 169 -5.77 8.23 -20.16
N VAL A 170 -4.93 7.34 -19.66
CA VAL A 170 -3.56 7.69 -19.31
C VAL A 170 -2.80 7.97 -20.60
N VAL A 171 -2.26 9.18 -20.72
CA VAL A 171 -1.36 9.57 -21.82
C VAL A 171 0.06 9.19 -21.50
N ARG A 172 0.48 9.50 -20.26
CA ARG A 172 1.76 9.15 -19.67
C ARG A 172 1.57 8.85 -18.20
N SER A 173 2.29 7.89 -17.67
CA SER A 173 2.34 7.64 -16.23
C SER A 173 3.67 7.06 -15.80
N GLN A 174 4.04 7.36 -14.58
CA GLN A 174 5.17 6.76 -13.86
C GLN A 174 4.70 6.40 -12.46
N SER A 175 4.98 5.17 -12.06
CA SER A 175 4.70 4.66 -10.72
C SER A 175 6.00 4.51 -9.94
N LEU A 176 6.06 5.11 -8.75
CA LEU A 176 7.18 5.00 -7.83
C LEU A 176 6.76 4.20 -6.60
N ARG A 177 7.61 3.26 -6.16
CA ARG A 177 7.47 2.59 -4.86
C ARG A 177 8.06 3.43 -3.73
N LYS A 178 7.83 4.73 -3.77
CA LYS A 178 8.25 5.74 -2.80
C LYS A 178 7.03 6.54 -2.40
N ALA A 179 6.47 6.23 -1.25
CA ALA A 179 5.21 6.78 -0.77
C ALA A 179 5.17 6.76 0.77
N GLY A 180 3.98 6.82 1.36
CA GLY A 180 3.79 6.98 2.80
C GLY A 180 4.53 5.95 3.66
N ASN A 181 4.52 4.67 3.28
CA ASN A 181 5.18 3.61 4.05
C ASN A 181 6.71 3.70 3.98
N ALA A 182 7.26 4.05 2.81
CA ALA A 182 8.70 4.29 2.68
C ALA A 182 9.16 5.49 3.54
N MET A 183 8.31 6.50 3.68
CA MET A 183 8.54 7.65 4.55
C MET A 183 8.52 7.23 6.03
N ASP A 184 7.53 6.41 6.45
CA ASP A 184 7.44 5.89 7.81
C ASP A 184 8.69 5.06 8.15
N GLU A 185 9.12 4.17 7.25
CA GLU A 185 10.32 3.36 7.43
C GLU A 185 11.59 4.18 7.53
N ALA A 186 11.74 5.22 6.71
CA ALA A 186 12.89 6.12 6.78
C ALA A 186 12.99 6.83 8.15
N ILE A 187 11.85 7.22 8.73
CA ILE A 187 11.79 7.83 10.07
C ILE A 187 12.15 6.80 11.16
N VAL A 188 11.62 5.54 11.05
CA VAL A 188 12.00 4.46 11.99
C VAL A 188 13.50 4.23 11.98
N GLN A 189 14.12 4.17 10.80
CA GLN A 189 15.56 3.97 10.67
C GLN A 189 16.35 5.17 11.22
N ALA A 190 15.91 6.39 10.93
CA ALA A 190 16.56 7.60 11.46
C ALA A 190 16.46 7.69 13.00
N ALA A 191 15.32 7.37 13.58
CA ALA A 191 15.17 7.32 15.05
C ALA A 191 16.10 6.28 15.67
N ARG A 192 16.24 5.12 15.01
CA ARG A 192 17.13 4.06 15.49
C ARG A 192 18.62 4.43 15.39
N SER A 193 19.05 4.99 14.26
CA SER A 193 20.48 5.31 14.02
C SER A 193 20.94 6.54 14.79
N GLU A 194 20.12 7.60 14.81
CA GLU A 194 20.53 8.90 15.35
C GLU A 194 20.19 9.07 16.84
N LEU A 195 19.08 8.44 17.29
CA LEU A 195 18.59 8.60 18.67
C LEU A 195 18.74 7.32 19.50
N GLY A 196 19.13 6.19 18.88
CA GLY A 196 19.15 4.91 19.57
C GLY A 196 17.77 4.46 20.07
N LEU A 197 16.70 4.85 19.35
CA LEU A 197 15.32 4.62 19.75
C LEU A 197 14.59 3.76 18.71
N ILE A 198 14.04 2.62 19.13
CA ILE A 198 13.16 1.79 18.29
C ILE A 198 11.73 2.30 18.48
N ILE A 199 11.13 2.81 17.42
CA ILE A 199 9.76 3.31 17.43
C ILE A 199 8.86 2.44 16.53
N SER A 200 7.56 2.43 16.81
CA SER A 200 6.58 1.73 15.98
C SER A 200 6.31 2.49 14.67
N GLN A 201 5.76 1.81 13.66
CA GLN A 201 5.31 2.43 12.41
C GLN A 201 4.24 3.51 12.67
N ARG A 202 3.40 3.32 13.67
CA ARG A 202 2.39 4.31 14.10
C ARG A 202 3.05 5.57 14.65
N ALA A 203 4.09 5.44 15.47
CA ALA A 203 4.86 6.58 15.98
C ALA A 203 5.56 7.33 14.85
N ALA A 204 6.18 6.62 13.91
CA ALA A 204 6.81 7.22 12.73
C ALA A 204 5.79 7.98 11.85
N ARG A 205 4.60 7.39 11.63
CA ARG A 205 3.51 8.05 10.92
C ARG A 205 3.03 9.32 11.63
N HIS A 206 2.96 9.29 12.95
CA HIS A 206 2.63 10.48 13.75
C HIS A 206 3.69 11.58 13.55
N LEU A 207 4.98 11.27 13.66
CA LEU A 207 6.07 12.21 13.40
C LEU A 207 5.98 12.79 11.98
N LYS A 208 5.79 11.94 10.97
CA LYS A 208 5.63 12.34 9.58
C LYS A 208 4.52 13.36 9.38
N THR A 209 3.33 13.06 9.90
CA THR A 209 2.15 13.90 9.70
C THR A 209 2.19 15.20 10.50
N THR A 210 2.87 15.20 11.65
CA THR A 210 2.99 16.37 12.51
C THR A 210 4.09 17.32 12.01
N LEU A 211 5.24 16.79 11.64
CA LEU A 211 6.44 17.59 11.33
C LEU A 211 6.64 17.85 9.83
N GLY A 212 6.20 16.92 8.98
CA GLY A 212 6.26 17.07 7.52
C GLY A 212 7.66 17.21 6.95
N VAL A 213 7.74 17.69 5.70
CA VAL A 213 9.00 17.88 4.95
C VAL A 213 9.78 19.11 5.40
N THR A 214 9.13 20.09 6.01
CA THR A 214 9.75 21.33 6.49
C THR A 214 10.37 21.18 7.88
N GLY A 215 10.22 20.01 8.49
CA GLY A 215 10.68 19.73 9.83
C GLY A 215 10.01 20.59 10.90
N GLY A 216 8.76 21.06 10.63
CA GLY A 216 8.05 21.95 11.54
C GLY A 216 8.82 23.23 11.87
N ALA A 217 9.60 23.73 10.92
CA ALA A 217 10.39 24.98 10.98
C ALA A 217 11.27 25.19 12.22
N GLN A 218 11.47 24.24 13.08
CA GLN A 218 12.27 24.19 14.31
C GLN A 218 11.56 23.42 15.45
N GLY A 219 10.43 22.77 15.16
CA GLY A 219 9.67 22.01 16.14
C GLY A 219 10.26 20.63 16.43
N SER A 220 9.73 20.02 17.46
CA SER A 220 9.93 18.60 17.80
C SER A 220 8.57 17.97 18.09
N ALA A 221 8.54 16.65 18.10
CA ALA A 221 7.35 15.90 18.56
C ALA A 221 7.80 14.74 19.45
N GLU A 222 7.11 14.58 20.56
CA GLU A 222 7.39 13.54 21.53
C GLU A 222 6.88 12.19 21.02
N VAL A 223 7.70 11.15 21.15
CA VAL A 223 7.32 9.76 20.93
C VAL A 223 7.87 8.86 22.01
N VAL A 224 7.16 7.76 22.25
CA VAL A 224 7.64 6.68 23.12
C VAL A 224 8.17 5.56 22.25
N GLY A 225 9.36 5.08 22.57
CA GLY A 225 10.01 3.96 21.92
C GLY A 225 10.77 3.08 22.90
N LEU A 226 11.45 2.08 22.37
CA LEU A 226 12.32 1.21 23.15
C LEU A 226 13.79 1.65 22.95
N ASP A 227 14.47 2.00 24.02
CA ASP A 227 15.92 2.30 24.00
C ASP A 227 16.70 1.07 23.51
N VAL A 228 17.57 1.27 22.52
CA VAL A 228 18.34 0.18 21.90
C VAL A 228 19.32 -0.47 22.89
N ALA A 229 19.95 0.34 23.75
CA ALA A 229 20.99 -0.15 24.69
C ALA A 229 20.38 -0.71 25.96
N GLN A 230 19.41 -0.01 26.55
CA GLN A 230 18.84 -0.36 27.85
C GLN A 230 17.65 -1.34 27.74
N ARG A 231 17.08 -1.52 26.54
CA ARG A 231 15.91 -2.36 26.30
C ARG A 231 14.70 -1.98 27.18
N SER A 232 14.59 -0.71 27.52
CA SER A 232 13.50 -0.16 28.34
C SER A 232 12.71 0.91 27.55
N PRO A 233 11.42 1.10 27.83
CA PRO A 233 10.66 2.20 27.27
C PRO A 233 11.26 3.55 27.61
N ARG A 234 11.35 4.44 26.61
CA ARG A 234 11.84 5.82 26.77
C ARG A 234 11.00 6.76 25.93
N SER A 235 10.67 7.92 26.51
CA SER A 235 10.12 9.05 25.76
C SER A 235 11.25 9.90 25.21
N GLU A 236 11.08 10.43 23.99
CA GLU A 236 12.08 11.24 23.30
C GLU A 236 11.40 12.31 22.45
N ASP A 237 11.93 13.53 22.54
CA ASP A 237 11.56 14.62 21.64
C ASP A 237 12.33 14.50 20.33
N VAL A 238 11.67 14.07 19.27
CA VAL A 238 12.27 13.89 17.95
C VAL A 238 12.32 15.24 17.23
N PRO A 239 13.52 15.75 16.89
CA PRO A 239 13.63 17.03 16.19
C PRO A 239 13.04 16.96 14.77
N GLY A 240 12.30 17.99 14.36
CA GLY A 240 11.74 18.07 13.01
C GLY A 240 12.78 18.01 11.90
N LYS A 241 13.99 18.57 12.14
CA LYS A 241 15.11 18.46 11.18
C LYS A 241 15.53 17.02 10.89
N LEU A 242 15.43 16.12 11.87
CA LEU A 242 15.73 14.70 11.70
C LEU A 242 14.68 14.05 10.78
N VAL A 243 13.39 14.34 11.02
CA VAL A 243 12.30 13.85 10.21
C VAL A 243 12.41 14.38 8.77
N ALA A 244 12.65 15.68 8.59
CA ALA A 244 12.84 16.28 7.28
C ALA A 244 14.02 15.65 6.51
N ALA A 245 15.15 15.42 7.16
CA ALA A 245 16.31 14.77 6.57
C ALA A 245 16.00 13.31 6.16
N ALA A 246 15.27 12.56 6.99
CA ALA A 246 14.84 11.20 6.68
C ALA A 246 13.88 11.15 5.47
N LEU A 247 13.02 12.14 5.32
CA LEU A 247 12.04 12.22 4.22
C LEU A 247 12.65 12.71 2.90
N GLU A 248 13.73 13.49 2.94
CA GLU A 248 14.29 14.19 1.76
C GLU A 248 14.56 13.26 0.55
N PRO A 249 15.15 12.05 0.69
CA PRO A 249 15.40 11.20 -0.48
C PRO A 249 14.13 10.73 -1.19
N ILE A 250 13.03 10.59 -0.44
CA ILE A 250 11.75 10.15 -0.97
C ILE A 250 11.04 11.32 -1.64
N VAL A 251 11.00 12.45 -0.95
CA VAL A 251 10.39 13.69 -1.42
C VAL A 251 11.08 14.22 -2.68
N ALA A 252 12.42 14.21 -2.70
CA ALA A 252 13.20 14.59 -3.88
C ALA A 252 12.91 13.70 -5.08
N ALA A 253 12.75 12.38 -4.86
CA ALA A 253 12.40 11.45 -5.93
C ALA A 253 10.98 11.72 -6.48
N ILE A 254 10.00 11.99 -5.62
CA ILE A 254 8.63 12.35 -6.03
C ILE A 254 8.63 13.65 -6.83
N ALA A 255 9.25 14.70 -6.30
CA ALA A 255 9.32 16.00 -6.96
C ALA A 255 10.11 15.94 -8.29
N GLY A 256 11.18 15.14 -8.32
CA GLY A 256 11.97 14.87 -9.53
C GLY A 256 11.15 14.18 -10.61
N SER A 257 10.36 13.17 -10.24
CA SER A 257 9.46 12.47 -11.17
C SER A 257 8.39 13.39 -11.77
N VAL A 258 7.84 14.31 -10.98
CA VAL A 258 6.89 15.31 -11.48
C VAL A 258 7.57 16.20 -12.52
N ARG A 259 8.79 16.68 -12.26
CA ARG A 259 9.55 17.51 -13.20
C ARG A 259 9.91 16.73 -14.48
N GLU A 260 10.32 15.48 -14.35
CA GLU A 260 10.62 14.60 -15.48
C GLU A 260 9.39 14.39 -16.36
N MET A 261 8.24 14.06 -15.77
CA MET A 261 6.98 13.88 -16.47
C MET A 261 6.54 15.13 -17.22
N LEU A 262 6.76 16.34 -16.66
CA LEU A 262 6.46 17.59 -17.34
C LEU A 262 7.27 17.78 -18.62
N SER A 263 8.51 17.30 -18.67
CA SER A 263 9.34 17.38 -19.88
C SER A 263 8.90 16.43 -20.99
N GLU A 264 8.08 15.43 -20.65
CA GLU A 264 7.59 14.42 -21.58
C GLU A 264 6.14 14.61 -22.03
N ILE A 265 5.45 15.65 -21.56
CA ILE A 265 4.06 15.90 -21.95
C ILE A 265 3.97 16.27 -23.43
N PRO A 266 2.95 15.78 -24.16
CA PRO A 266 2.69 16.24 -25.52
C PRO A 266 2.42 17.74 -25.54
N ALA A 267 3.00 18.45 -26.51
CA ALA A 267 2.83 19.92 -26.64
C ALA A 267 1.36 20.36 -26.68
N GLY A 268 0.47 19.56 -27.28
CA GLY A 268 -0.96 19.82 -27.31
C GLY A 268 -1.67 19.81 -25.96
N LEU A 269 -1.03 19.30 -24.90
CA LEU A 269 -1.58 19.28 -23.53
C LEU A 269 -0.91 20.31 -22.60
N ALA A 270 0.10 21.02 -23.09
CA ALA A 270 0.88 21.95 -22.26
C ALA A 270 0.01 23.07 -21.66
N GLU A 271 -0.91 23.64 -22.45
CA GLU A 271 -1.84 24.68 -21.98
C GLU A 271 -2.78 24.16 -20.91
N ASP A 272 -3.35 22.97 -21.11
CA ASP A 272 -4.25 22.33 -20.15
C ASP A 272 -3.55 22.08 -18.81
N VAL A 273 -2.31 21.59 -18.86
CA VAL A 273 -1.50 21.28 -17.68
C VAL A 273 -1.13 22.54 -16.90
N VAL A 274 -0.71 23.62 -17.60
CA VAL A 274 -0.40 24.91 -16.96
C VAL A 274 -1.65 25.51 -16.31
N ARG A 275 -2.77 25.54 -17.03
CA ARG A 275 -4.03 26.10 -16.56
C ARG A 275 -4.64 25.25 -15.41
N GLY A 276 -4.59 23.93 -15.55
CA GLY A 276 -5.15 22.98 -14.59
C GLY A 276 -4.29 22.80 -13.33
N LYS A 277 -3.02 23.20 -13.38
CA LYS A 277 -1.98 22.95 -12.37
C LYS A 277 -1.76 21.44 -12.13
N VAL A 278 -0.72 21.10 -11.39
CA VAL A 278 -0.53 19.74 -10.86
C VAL A 278 -1.46 19.54 -9.67
N ARG A 279 -2.33 18.54 -9.71
CA ARG A 279 -3.25 18.23 -8.64
C ARG A 279 -2.76 17.03 -7.84
N LEU A 280 -2.58 17.25 -6.53
CA LEU A 280 -2.10 16.22 -5.60
C LEU A 280 -3.28 15.54 -4.92
N ALA A 281 -3.35 14.22 -5.08
CA ALA A 281 -4.31 13.31 -4.44
C ALA A 281 -3.59 12.32 -3.51
N GLY A 282 -4.36 11.47 -2.82
CA GLY A 282 -3.85 10.51 -1.86
C GLY A 282 -3.46 11.10 -0.51
N GLY A 283 -3.24 10.24 0.47
CA GLY A 283 -2.92 10.65 1.84
C GLY A 283 -1.60 11.40 1.96
N GLY A 284 -0.63 11.09 1.10
CA GLY A 284 0.68 11.76 1.07
C GLY A 284 0.59 13.22 0.63
N ALA A 285 -0.44 13.60 -0.12
CA ALA A 285 -0.68 14.99 -0.51
C ALA A 285 -0.89 15.94 0.68
N LEU A 286 -1.33 15.38 1.82
CA LEU A 286 -1.52 16.12 3.08
C LEU A 286 -0.22 16.34 3.86
N LEU A 287 0.92 15.79 3.41
CA LEU A 287 2.18 15.96 4.11
C LEU A 287 2.60 17.43 4.12
N PRO A 288 2.77 18.05 5.31
CA PRO A 288 3.12 19.46 5.41
C PRO A 288 4.37 19.81 4.61
N GLY A 289 4.26 20.82 3.73
CA GLY A 289 5.36 21.30 2.87
C GLY A 289 5.59 20.54 1.57
N LEU A 290 4.96 19.38 1.35
CA LEU A 290 5.20 18.58 0.14
C LEU A 290 4.72 19.28 -1.13
N ALA A 291 3.52 19.87 -1.12
CA ALA A 291 2.99 20.58 -2.29
C ALA A 291 3.92 21.74 -2.71
N HIS A 292 4.40 22.52 -1.77
CA HIS A 292 5.35 23.60 -2.03
C HIS A 292 6.69 23.07 -2.56
N ARG A 293 7.17 21.94 -2.02
CA ARG A 293 8.41 21.31 -2.50
C ARG A 293 8.27 20.84 -3.95
N ILE A 294 7.14 20.22 -4.31
CA ILE A 294 6.86 19.80 -5.69
C ILE A 294 6.78 21.03 -6.60
N GLU A 295 6.02 22.06 -6.22
CA GLU A 295 5.86 23.30 -6.97
C GLU A 295 7.22 23.97 -7.28
N THR A 296 8.06 24.12 -6.24
CA THR A 296 9.38 24.72 -6.39
C THR A 296 10.31 23.90 -7.28
N THR A 297 10.27 22.55 -7.16
CA THR A 297 11.13 21.65 -7.94
C THR A 297 10.70 21.55 -9.39
N ALA A 298 9.39 21.49 -9.63
CA ALA A 298 8.80 21.30 -10.96
C ALA A 298 8.59 22.60 -11.73
N GLY A 299 8.57 23.75 -11.05
CA GLY A 299 8.37 25.07 -11.66
C GLY A 299 6.95 25.30 -12.17
N ILE A 300 5.96 24.58 -11.64
CA ILE A 300 4.56 24.67 -12.05
C ILE A 300 3.63 24.70 -10.84
N GLY A 301 2.56 25.49 -10.92
CA GLY A 301 1.58 25.60 -9.85
C GLY A 301 1.07 24.22 -9.42
N THR A 302 1.09 23.96 -8.12
CA THR A 302 0.73 22.69 -7.52
C THR A 302 -0.33 22.90 -6.45
N VAL A 303 -1.40 22.12 -6.46
CA VAL A 303 -2.52 22.25 -5.51
C VAL A 303 -2.93 20.89 -4.97
N VAL A 304 -3.21 20.83 -3.67
CA VAL A 304 -3.84 19.65 -3.06
C VAL A 304 -5.34 19.69 -3.38
N VAL A 305 -5.88 18.57 -3.85
CA VAL A 305 -7.32 18.48 -4.15
C VAL A 305 -8.15 18.54 -2.86
N GLU A 306 -9.43 18.91 -3.00
CA GLU A 306 -10.38 18.76 -1.91
C GLU A 306 -10.55 17.26 -1.59
N ASP A 307 -10.46 16.90 -0.30
CA ASP A 307 -10.57 15.52 0.19
C ASP A 307 -9.64 14.53 -0.57
N PRO A 308 -8.31 14.70 -0.46
CA PRO A 308 -7.35 13.94 -1.26
C PRO A 308 -7.37 12.43 -0.92
N LEU A 309 -7.73 12.05 0.30
CA LEU A 309 -7.84 10.64 0.72
C LEU A 309 -8.91 9.87 -0.04
N ARG A 310 -9.98 10.55 -0.47
CA ARG A 310 -11.12 9.91 -1.14
C ARG A 310 -11.20 10.28 -2.63
N CYS A 311 -10.22 10.99 -3.15
CA CYS A 311 -10.20 11.52 -4.50
C CYS A 311 -10.35 10.39 -5.55
N VAL A 312 -9.54 9.34 -5.47
CA VAL A 312 -9.58 8.19 -6.37
C VAL A 312 -10.95 7.50 -6.34
N LEU A 313 -11.46 7.20 -5.14
CA LEU A 313 -12.77 6.56 -4.99
C LEU A 313 -13.92 7.44 -5.52
N ARG A 314 -13.89 8.75 -5.27
CA ARG A 314 -14.90 9.71 -5.78
C ARG A 314 -14.93 9.72 -7.30
N GLY A 315 -13.75 9.76 -7.93
CA GLY A 315 -13.66 9.71 -9.39
C GLY A 315 -14.12 8.36 -9.95
N ALA A 316 -13.77 7.24 -9.32
CA ALA A 316 -14.28 5.93 -9.72
C ALA A 316 -15.81 5.83 -9.59
N ALA A 317 -16.38 6.40 -8.54
CA ALA A 317 -17.84 6.48 -8.35
C ALA A 317 -18.50 7.31 -9.46
N GLU A 318 -17.95 8.48 -9.77
CA GLU A 318 -18.43 9.33 -10.86
C GLU A 318 -18.41 8.62 -12.22
N ILE A 319 -17.32 7.92 -12.53
CA ILE A 319 -17.17 7.13 -13.76
C ILE A 319 -18.21 5.99 -13.81
N LEU A 320 -18.47 5.37 -12.67
CA LEU A 320 -19.48 4.32 -12.55
C LEU A 320 -20.88 4.87 -12.81
N GLU A 321 -21.21 6.05 -12.28
CA GLU A 321 -22.50 6.72 -12.47
C GLU A 321 -22.68 7.31 -13.88
N ARG A 322 -21.64 7.86 -14.50
CA ARG A 322 -21.71 8.42 -15.87
C ARG A 322 -22.11 7.40 -16.91
N LYS A 323 -21.68 6.13 -16.78
CA LYS A 323 -22.09 5.04 -17.69
C LYS A 323 -23.59 4.80 -17.71
N ASP A 324 -24.31 5.31 -16.75
CA ASP A 324 -25.74 5.08 -16.56
C ASP A 324 -26.61 6.11 -17.23
N LYS A 325 -26.05 7.26 -17.61
CA LYS A 325 -26.82 8.39 -18.17
C LYS A 325 -26.95 8.37 -19.71
N GLY A 326 -26.51 7.30 -20.42
CA GLY A 326 -26.74 7.16 -21.86
C GLY A 326 -25.48 6.84 -22.68
N PRO A 327 -25.57 6.67 -24.02
CA PRO A 327 -24.56 6.11 -24.86
C PRO A 327 -23.44 7.12 -25.20
N GLN A 328 -22.61 7.45 -24.24
CA GLN A 328 -21.32 8.12 -24.49
C GLN A 328 -20.18 7.22 -24.07
N SER A 329 -20.17 6.00 -24.63
CA SER A 329 -18.99 5.18 -24.63
C SER A 329 -17.98 5.76 -25.60
N GLY A 330 -17.13 6.68 -25.13
CA GLY A 330 -15.91 7.00 -25.84
C GLY A 330 -15.10 5.71 -26.10
N PRO A 331 -14.27 5.65 -27.14
CA PRO A 331 -13.58 4.43 -27.57
C PRO A 331 -12.67 3.82 -26.50
N GLY A 332 -12.35 4.52 -25.39
CA GLY A 332 -11.51 4.05 -24.29
C GLY A 332 -12.10 3.00 -23.36
N LEU A 333 -13.43 2.93 -23.26
CA LEU A 333 -14.09 2.02 -22.33
C LEU A 333 -14.43 0.65 -22.95
N ARG A 334 -14.20 0.45 -24.26
CA ARG A 334 -14.46 -0.83 -24.93
C ARG A 334 -13.40 -1.90 -24.68
N HIS A 335 -12.20 -1.53 -24.23
CA HIS A 335 -11.12 -2.49 -23.92
C HIS A 335 -11.14 -3.03 -22.49
N LEU A 336 -12.09 -2.64 -21.67
CA LEU A 336 -12.36 -3.32 -20.38
C LEU A 336 -13.03 -4.66 -20.71
N GLY A 337 -12.19 -5.65 -21.07
CA GLY A 337 -12.62 -6.97 -21.49
C GLY A 337 -13.63 -7.56 -20.50
N ARG A 338 -14.79 -7.96 -20.99
CA ARG A 338 -15.65 -8.89 -20.29
C ARG A 338 -14.85 -10.18 -20.09
N ALA A 339 -14.31 -10.40 -18.92
CA ALA A 339 -13.84 -11.71 -18.52
C ALA A 339 -15.06 -12.64 -18.52
N ARG A 340 -15.25 -13.40 -19.61
CA ARG A 340 -16.18 -14.54 -19.62
C ARG A 340 -15.55 -15.57 -18.67
N SER A 341 -16.25 -15.87 -17.58
CA SER A 341 -15.91 -17.06 -16.80
C SER A 341 -16.03 -18.27 -17.73
N PRO A 342 -15.05 -19.19 -17.73
CA PRO A 342 -15.24 -20.47 -18.39
C PRO A 342 -16.43 -21.15 -17.71
N SER A 343 -17.42 -21.52 -18.52
CA SER A 343 -18.55 -22.35 -18.11
C SER A 343 -18.04 -23.60 -17.43
N GLY A 344 -18.60 -23.90 -16.26
CA GLY A 344 -18.18 -24.98 -15.40
C GLY A 344 -18.05 -26.33 -16.11
N LYS A 345 -16.87 -26.91 -15.98
CA LYS A 345 -16.69 -28.36 -15.86
C LYS A 345 -15.78 -28.55 -14.66
N GLY A 346 -16.30 -29.30 -13.70
CA GLY A 346 -15.65 -29.56 -12.43
C GLY A 346 -14.24 -30.13 -12.64
N LEU A 347 -13.28 -29.53 -11.96
CA LEU A 347 -11.97 -30.13 -11.77
C LEU A 347 -12.13 -31.23 -10.72
N PHE A 348 -12.18 -32.45 -11.21
CA PHE A 348 -12.09 -33.66 -10.40
C PHE A 348 -10.62 -33.79 -9.99
N ILE A 349 -10.32 -33.72 -8.72
CA ILE A 349 -9.00 -34.05 -8.17
C ILE A 349 -9.04 -35.54 -7.83
N PRO A 350 -8.25 -36.40 -8.49
CA PRO A 350 -8.08 -37.76 -8.02
C PRO A 350 -6.98 -37.78 -6.94
N ASN A 351 -7.31 -38.24 -5.75
CA ASN A 351 -6.36 -38.80 -4.80
C ASN A 351 -5.70 -40.04 -5.39
N GLY A 352 -4.37 -40.13 -5.27
CA GLY A 352 -3.72 -41.41 -5.41
C GLY A 352 -2.37 -41.37 -6.15
N ALA A 353 -1.39 -41.81 -5.43
CA ALA A 353 0.01 -42.03 -5.77
C ALA A 353 0.22 -42.83 -7.08
N GLY A 354 1.34 -42.53 -7.76
CA GLY A 354 1.91 -43.50 -8.71
C GLY A 354 2.72 -42.93 -9.84
N ALA A 355 4.04 -43.05 -9.70
CA ALA A 355 5.05 -43.35 -10.72
C ALA A 355 5.13 -42.55 -12.02
N CYS A 356 6.28 -41.92 -12.21
CA CYS A 356 6.86 -41.60 -13.52
C CYS A 356 7.06 -42.84 -14.39
N PRO A 357 6.94 -42.73 -15.71
CA PRO A 357 7.95 -43.32 -16.57
C PRO A 357 8.47 -42.35 -17.66
N TYR A 358 9.78 -42.24 -17.68
CA TYR A 358 10.55 -41.83 -18.85
C TYR A 358 10.51 -42.92 -19.93
N SER A 359 10.33 -42.54 -21.18
CA SER A 359 11.00 -43.21 -22.33
C SER A 359 10.98 -42.33 -23.57
N SER A 360 12.18 -41.97 -24.00
CA SER A 360 12.84 -42.07 -25.30
C SER A 360 12.16 -41.59 -26.57
N GLY A 361 12.89 -40.72 -27.27
CA GLY A 361 12.74 -40.46 -28.71
C GLY A 361 13.76 -39.43 -29.18
N CYS A 362 14.87 -39.91 -29.73
CA CYS A 362 15.94 -39.15 -30.42
C CYS A 362 15.43 -38.36 -31.62
N LEU A 363 16.03 -37.20 -31.91
CA LEU A 363 16.76 -36.97 -33.19
C LEU A 363 17.69 -35.74 -33.10
N GLU A 364 18.85 -35.94 -33.65
CA GLU A 364 20.04 -35.10 -33.78
C GLU A 364 19.80 -33.77 -34.53
N MET A 365 20.59 -32.73 -34.21
CA MET A 365 21.73 -32.24 -34.98
C MET A 365 22.22 -30.87 -34.53
N ALA A 366 23.54 -30.81 -34.38
CA ALA A 366 24.49 -29.73 -34.68
C ALA A 366 24.68 -28.53 -33.72
N GLY A 367 25.78 -28.58 -33.03
CA GLY A 367 26.92 -27.66 -33.12
C GLY A 367 26.84 -26.31 -32.39
N GLY A 368 27.64 -26.15 -31.34
CA GLY A 368 27.96 -24.83 -30.80
C GLY A 368 28.50 -24.84 -29.36
N SER A 369 29.79 -24.80 -29.26
CA SER A 369 30.73 -24.65 -28.14
C SER A 369 30.21 -24.04 -26.81
N ARG A 370 30.50 -24.77 -25.73
CA ARG A 370 30.42 -24.32 -24.32
C ARG A 370 31.70 -23.55 -23.92
N PRO A 371 31.62 -22.58 -23.01
CA PRO A 371 32.71 -22.34 -22.08
C PRO A 371 32.40 -22.89 -20.67
N ALA A 372 33.47 -23.35 -20.04
CA ALA A 372 33.56 -24.05 -18.77
C ALA A 372 33.18 -23.17 -17.59
N ILE A 373 32.44 -23.75 -16.63
CA ILE A 373 32.21 -23.20 -15.31
C ILE A 373 32.99 -24.04 -14.30
N SER A 374 33.92 -23.39 -13.58
CA SER A 374 34.68 -23.96 -12.47
C SER A 374 33.84 -24.01 -11.17
N PRO A 375 34.03 -25.00 -10.29
CA PRO A 375 33.30 -25.14 -9.04
C PRO A 375 33.90 -24.30 -7.91
N PRO A 376 33.15 -23.94 -6.86
CA PRO A 376 33.67 -23.19 -5.73
C PRO A 376 34.39 -24.06 -4.72
N MET A 377 35.49 -23.51 -4.21
CA MET A 377 36.35 -24.09 -3.16
C MET A 377 35.61 -24.20 -1.83
N THR A 378 35.69 -25.38 -1.26
CA THR A 378 35.40 -25.72 0.13
C THR A 378 36.61 -25.31 0.99
N ALA A 379 36.44 -24.45 1.97
CA ALA A 379 37.43 -24.21 3.01
C ALA A 379 37.01 -24.94 4.30
N ALA A 380 37.88 -25.85 4.70
CA ALA A 380 37.79 -26.57 5.98
C ALA A 380 38.23 -25.68 7.15
N ILE A 381 37.47 -25.72 8.25
CA ILE A 381 37.89 -25.21 9.55
C ILE A 381 38.06 -26.40 10.49
N THR A 382 39.29 -26.69 10.83
CA THR A 382 39.72 -27.56 11.94
C THR A 382 40.22 -26.68 13.08
N GLY A 383 39.85 -27.06 14.32
CA GLY A 383 40.62 -26.71 15.49
C GLY A 383 39.86 -26.11 16.68
N MET A 384 39.31 -26.97 17.53
CA MET A 384 39.11 -26.69 18.98
C MET A 384 40.46 -26.87 19.73
N PRO A 385 40.63 -26.25 20.94
CA PRO A 385 40.45 -27.06 22.12
C PRO A 385 39.72 -26.41 23.29
N THR A 386 38.99 -27.26 23.96
CA THR A 386 38.44 -27.23 25.29
C THR A 386 39.49 -26.96 26.38
N THR A 387 39.17 -26.12 27.38
CA THR A 387 39.55 -26.37 28.79
C THR A 387 38.53 -25.79 29.76
N MET A 388 38.02 -26.66 30.58
CA MET A 388 37.29 -26.43 31.82
C MET A 388 38.14 -25.61 32.82
N ASN A 389 37.50 -24.76 33.62
CA ASN A 389 37.71 -24.84 35.07
C ASN A 389 36.56 -24.25 35.87
N SER A 390 36.10 -25.06 36.75
CA SER A 390 35.12 -24.81 37.83
C SER A 390 35.86 -24.34 39.08
N SER A 391 35.29 -23.32 39.77
CA SER A 391 35.42 -23.27 41.22
C SER A 391 34.34 -22.41 41.85
N CYS A 392 33.59 -23.08 42.69
CA CYS A 392 32.73 -22.64 43.78
C CYS A 392 33.34 -21.48 44.60
N LEU A 393 32.47 -20.60 45.12
CA LEU A 393 32.38 -20.44 46.59
C LEU A 393 31.14 -19.61 46.98
N ALA A 394 30.48 -20.11 47.98
CA ALA A 394 29.32 -19.62 48.70
C ALA A 394 29.75 -18.54 49.76
N GLY A 395 28.81 -17.65 50.10
CA GLY A 395 28.95 -16.72 51.23
C GLY A 395 27.63 -15.98 51.48
N THR A 396 26.80 -16.58 52.26
CA THR A 396 26.01 -16.23 53.49
C THR A 396 25.67 -14.74 53.72
N LEU A 397 24.35 -14.53 53.82
CA LEU A 397 23.54 -13.77 54.79
C LEU A 397 24.20 -12.69 55.66
N ASP A 398 23.67 -11.47 55.68
CA ASP A 398 23.17 -10.91 56.94
C ASP A 398 22.07 -9.85 56.71
N SER A 399 21.21 -9.83 57.71
CA SER A 399 19.96 -9.13 57.88
C SER A 399 20.17 -7.80 58.61
N SER A 400 19.16 -6.97 58.60
CA SER A 400 18.81 -5.82 59.47
C SER A 400 19.14 -4.42 58.91
N ASP A 401 18.12 -3.66 58.57
CA ASP A 401 17.60 -2.58 59.41
C ASP A 401 16.44 -1.84 58.71
N ARG A 402 15.29 -1.84 59.37
CA ARG A 402 14.32 -0.77 59.30
C ARG A 402 14.50 0.11 60.51
N PRO A 403 14.21 1.43 60.49
CA PRO A 403 12.90 1.83 60.89
C PRO A 403 12.26 3.11 60.24
N SER A 404 10.94 3.01 60.20
CA SER A 404 9.90 3.94 60.68
C SER A 404 9.80 5.38 60.17
N ARG A 405 8.62 5.60 59.57
CA ARG A 405 7.58 6.67 59.83
C ARG A 405 7.94 8.13 59.77
N GLY A 406 7.14 8.85 59.01
CA GLY A 406 6.88 10.28 59.13
C GLY A 406 5.77 10.72 58.17
N LEU A 407 4.56 10.72 58.68
CA LEU A 407 3.40 11.46 58.15
C LEU A 407 3.67 12.96 58.34
N SER A 408 3.38 13.83 57.39
CA SER A 408 2.64 15.08 57.63
C SER A 408 2.18 15.73 56.35
N GLN A 409 0.96 16.11 56.40
CA GLN A 409 0.15 16.95 55.54
C GLN A 409 0.77 18.36 55.30
N ALA A 410 0.64 18.84 54.08
CA ALA A 410 0.04 20.14 53.78
C ALA A 410 -0.29 20.18 52.27
#